data_35d8642bdd069e323ffecc39719e2f2d
#
_entry.id   35d8642bdd069e323ffecc39719e2f2d
#
_cell.length_a   1.000
_cell.length_b   1.000
_cell.length_c   1.000
_cell.angle_alpha   90.00
_cell.angle_beta   90.00
_cell.angle_gamma   90.00
#
_symmetry.space_group_name_H-M   'P 1'
#
loop_
_entity.id
_entity.type
_entity.pdbx_description
1 polymer ?
#
loop_
_entity_poly.entity_id
_entity_poly.type
_entity_poly.pdbx_seq_one_letter_code
_entity_poly.pdbx_strand_id
1 'polypeptide(L)'
;KYHNLNEKLEFIVESLVKYFGAKFARIWLLDRERKNLVLKFSAGKYKNIDGEFSKVRADSNKIGNIVITRKPSITNDVVNDKRIRYPEWAKKEKLQSFAGYPLTHGNKVIGVLAMFSTKRMQAADFEVLGVFSDQISKELEGLFKAVDFLLPDGLKQ
;
A
#
# COMPACT_ATOMS: atom_id res chain seq x y z
N LYS A 1 6.66 3.49 -21.86
CA LYS A 1 6.03 4.74 -21.47
C LYS A 1 4.63 4.55 -20.98
N TYR A 2 4.26 5.36 -20.01
CA TYR A 2 3.00 5.21 -19.31
C TYR A 2 2.08 6.37 -19.66
N HIS A 3 0.88 6.05 -20.13
CA HIS A 3 -0.06 7.04 -20.62
C HIS A 3 -1.09 7.46 -19.59
N ASN A 4 -1.23 6.67 -18.51
CA ASN A 4 -2.21 6.98 -17.48
C ASN A 4 -1.75 6.54 -16.09
N LEU A 5 -2.49 6.97 -15.08
CA LEU A 5 -2.19 6.69 -13.70
C LEU A 5 -2.20 5.20 -13.37
N ASN A 6 -3.19 4.46 -13.87
CA ASN A 6 -3.29 3.04 -13.60
C ASN A 6 -2.05 2.27 -14.06
N GLU A 7 -1.57 2.58 -15.26
CA GLU A 7 -0.38 1.94 -15.79
C GLU A 7 0.86 2.26 -14.94
N LYS A 8 0.97 3.50 -14.47
CA LYS A 8 2.09 3.91 -13.61
C LYS A 8 2.09 3.16 -12.29
N LEU A 9 0.93 3.07 -11.64
CA LEU A 9 0.82 2.42 -10.34
C LEU A 9 1.02 0.91 -10.46
N GLU A 10 0.48 0.31 -11.51
CA GLU A 10 0.68 -1.10 -11.80
C GLU A 10 2.16 -1.41 -12.03
N PHE A 11 2.85 -0.56 -12.80
CA PHE A 11 4.27 -0.70 -13.03
C PHE A 11 5.07 -0.64 -11.72
N ILE A 12 4.68 0.23 -10.80
CA ILE A 12 5.38 0.37 -9.53
C ILE A 12 5.28 -0.90 -8.70
N VAL A 13 4.08 -1.48 -8.54
CA VAL A 13 3.95 -2.71 -7.76
C VAL A 13 4.67 -3.88 -8.43
N GLU A 14 4.63 -3.96 -9.75
CA GLU A 14 5.37 -4.99 -10.49
C GLU A 14 6.88 -4.81 -10.33
N SER A 15 7.36 -3.57 -10.32
CA SER A 15 8.77 -3.27 -10.13
C SER A 15 9.26 -3.66 -8.75
N LEU A 16 8.43 -3.49 -7.71
CA LEU A 16 8.79 -3.92 -6.37
C LEU A 16 8.99 -5.43 -6.30
N VAL A 17 8.17 -6.18 -7.00
CA VAL A 17 8.34 -7.63 -7.10
C VAL A 17 9.61 -7.98 -7.87
N LYS A 18 9.80 -7.36 -9.01
CA LYS A 18 10.90 -7.70 -9.92
C LYS A 18 12.27 -7.28 -9.40
N TYR A 19 12.37 -6.07 -8.86
CA TYR A 19 13.66 -5.48 -8.51
C TYR A 19 13.99 -5.52 -7.03
N PHE A 20 12.99 -5.52 -6.16
CA PHE A 20 13.20 -5.64 -4.72
C PHE A 20 13.04 -7.06 -4.20
N GLY A 21 12.55 -7.96 -5.05
CA GLY A 21 12.32 -9.34 -4.63
C GLY A 21 11.14 -9.50 -3.70
N ALA A 22 10.19 -8.58 -3.72
CA ALA A 22 8.97 -8.75 -2.96
C ALA A 22 8.24 -10.01 -3.42
N LYS A 23 7.70 -10.78 -2.50
CA LYS A 23 6.85 -11.90 -2.85
C LYS A 23 5.54 -11.41 -3.44
N PHE A 24 5.02 -10.33 -2.88
CA PHE A 24 3.92 -9.59 -3.47
C PHE A 24 3.92 -8.16 -2.94
N ALA A 25 3.36 -7.26 -3.73
CA ALA A 25 3.25 -5.83 -3.40
C ALA A 25 1.86 -5.34 -3.78
N ARG A 26 1.32 -4.42 -2.98
CA ARG A 26 -0.06 -3.97 -3.11
C ARG A 26 -0.22 -2.48 -2.84
N ILE A 27 -1.18 -1.89 -3.54
CA ILE A 27 -1.63 -0.53 -3.25
C ILE A 27 -3.09 -0.60 -2.84
N TRP A 28 -3.35 -0.07 -1.66
CA TRP A 28 -4.68 0.06 -1.08
C TRP A 28 -5.08 1.53 -1.07
N LEU A 29 -6.33 1.83 -1.38
CA LEU A 29 -6.84 3.20 -1.26
C LEU A 29 -8.04 3.21 -0.32
N LEU A 30 -8.14 4.28 0.48
CA LEU A 30 -9.29 4.45 1.35
C LEU A 30 -10.54 4.71 0.52
N ASP A 31 -11.65 4.15 0.97
CA ASP A 31 -12.93 4.45 0.35
C ASP A 31 -13.35 5.87 0.74
N ARG A 32 -14.42 6.35 0.10
CA ARG A 32 -14.89 7.71 0.28
C ARG A 32 -15.22 8.03 1.74
N GLU A 33 -15.78 7.05 2.45
CA GLU A 33 -16.17 7.22 3.85
C GLU A 33 -15.00 7.05 4.82
N ARG A 34 -13.82 6.69 4.31
CA ARG A 34 -12.59 6.48 5.08
C ARG A 34 -12.70 5.35 6.12
N LYS A 35 -13.59 4.41 5.88
CA LYS A 35 -13.80 3.26 6.77
C LYS A 35 -13.05 2.01 6.34
N ASN A 36 -12.80 1.88 5.04
CA ASN A 36 -12.17 0.69 4.50
C ASN A 36 -11.03 1.06 3.56
N LEU A 37 -10.03 0.19 3.53
CA LEU A 37 -8.99 0.19 2.51
C LEU A 37 -9.40 -0.82 1.44
N VAL A 38 -9.44 -0.38 0.20
CA VAL A 38 -9.83 -1.19 -0.94
C VAL A 38 -8.58 -1.48 -1.77
N LEU A 39 -8.36 -2.74 -2.07
CA LEU A 39 -7.21 -3.17 -2.87
C LEU A 39 -7.40 -2.73 -4.32
N LYS A 40 -6.45 -1.95 -4.82
CA LYS A 40 -6.50 -1.42 -6.19
C LYS A 40 -5.46 -2.03 -7.12
N PHE A 41 -4.29 -2.36 -6.60
CA PHE A 41 -3.22 -2.95 -7.39
C PHE A 41 -2.54 -4.04 -6.58
N SER A 42 -2.22 -5.14 -7.24
CA SER A 42 -1.52 -6.26 -6.61
C SER A 42 -0.62 -6.93 -7.65
N ALA A 43 0.61 -7.21 -7.27
CA ALA A 43 1.58 -7.89 -8.12
C ALA A 43 2.30 -8.96 -7.32
N GLY A 44 2.89 -9.92 -8.03
CA GLY A 44 3.60 -11.03 -7.44
C GLY A 44 2.72 -12.25 -7.29
N LYS A 45 2.90 -13.00 -6.21
CA LYS A 45 2.16 -14.24 -5.99
C LYS A 45 0.64 -14.03 -5.97
N TYR A 46 0.19 -12.90 -5.42
CA TYR A 46 -1.24 -12.60 -5.30
C TYR A 46 -1.58 -11.41 -6.17
N LYS A 47 -2.18 -11.68 -7.34
CA LYS A 47 -2.55 -10.64 -8.30
C LYS A 47 -4.02 -10.28 -8.28
N ASN A 48 -4.86 -11.11 -7.67
CA ASN A 48 -6.30 -10.90 -7.63
C ASN A 48 -6.64 -9.73 -6.70
N ILE A 49 -7.38 -8.76 -7.23
CA ILE A 49 -7.85 -7.61 -6.45
C ILE A 49 -9.33 -7.71 -6.08
N ASP A 50 -10.00 -8.78 -6.48
CA ASP A 50 -11.43 -9.01 -6.23
C ASP A 50 -11.72 -10.09 -5.21
N GLY A 51 -10.69 -10.60 -4.54
CA GLY A 51 -10.83 -11.71 -3.60
C GLY A 51 -11.43 -11.30 -2.26
N GLU A 52 -11.54 -12.29 -1.39
CA GLU A 52 -12.08 -12.15 -0.03
C GLU A 52 -11.36 -11.06 0.76
N PHE A 53 -10.06 -10.88 0.51
CA PHE A 53 -9.24 -9.92 1.24
C PHE A 53 -9.03 -8.61 0.47
N SER A 54 -9.90 -8.31 -0.48
CA SER A 54 -9.79 -7.10 -1.28
C SER A 54 -10.24 -5.83 -0.56
N LYS A 55 -10.84 -5.98 0.61
CA LYS A 55 -11.30 -4.86 1.43
C LYS A 55 -11.01 -5.16 2.89
N VAL A 56 -10.33 -4.24 3.57
CA VAL A 56 -10.05 -4.37 5.00
C VAL A 56 -10.42 -3.08 5.71
N ARG A 57 -10.77 -3.19 6.98
CA ARG A 57 -11.12 -2.01 7.77
C ARG A 57 -9.89 -1.12 7.95
N ALA A 58 -10.10 0.18 7.84
CA ALA A 58 -9.02 1.16 7.98
C ALA A 58 -8.54 1.32 9.43
N ASP A 59 -9.26 0.75 10.39
CA ASP A 59 -8.93 0.86 11.80
C ASP A 59 -8.40 -0.44 12.40
N SER A 60 -8.09 -1.42 11.59
CA SER A 60 -7.68 -2.73 12.08
C SER A 60 -6.49 -3.29 11.32
N ASN A 61 -5.85 -4.29 11.92
CA ASN A 61 -4.70 -5.05 11.42
C ASN A 61 -3.47 -4.18 11.09
N LYS A 62 -2.48 -4.79 10.46
CA LYS A 62 -1.20 -4.14 10.18
C LYS A 62 -1.33 -2.98 9.19
N ILE A 63 -2.13 -3.17 8.17
CA ILE A 63 -2.29 -2.16 7.12
C ILE A 63 -3.12 -0.98 7.62
N GLY A 64 -4.22 -1.25 8.30
CA GLY A 64 -5.05 -0.19 8.88
C GLY A 64 -4.32 0.64 9.92
N ASN A 65 -3.41 0.02 10.66
CA ASN A 65 -2.60 0.74 11.64
C ASN A 65 -1.76 1.86 11.01
N ILE A 66 -1.34 1.68 9.76
CA ILE A 66 -0.59 2.71 9.04
C ILE A 66 -1.45 3.95 8.80
N VAL A 67 -2.74 3.74 8.52
CA VAL A 67 -3.69 4.84 8.34
C VAL A 67 -3.86 5.62 9.65
N ILE A 68 -4.00 4.90 10.76
CA ILE A 68 -4.21 5.51 12.08
C ILE A 68 -2.99 6.29 12.54
N THR A 69 -1.80 5.67 12.44
CA THR A 69 -0.57 6.28 12.94
C THR A 69 0.02 7.29 11.98
N ARG A 70 -0.31 7.21 10.70
CA ARG A 70 0.24 8.01 9.62
C ARG A 70 1.75 7.86 9.48
N LYS A 71 2.27 6.71 9.89
CA LYS A 71 3.71 6.39 9.85
C LYS A 71 3.94 5.08 9.12
N PRO A 72 5.11 4.91 8.49
CA PRO A 72 5.49 3.62 7.95
C PRO A 72 5.49 2.56 9.04
N SER A 73 5.18 1.34 8.65
CA SER A 73 5.29 0.17 9.51
C SER A 73 6.21 -0.82 8.82
N ILE A 74 7.32 -1.14 9.46
CA ILE A 74 8.32 -2.03 8.90
C ILE A 74 8.73 -3.07 9.93
N THR A 75 8.98 -4.28 9.46
CA THR A 75 9.51 -5.35 10.32
C THR A 75 10.28 -6.35 9.50
N ASN A 76 11.32 -6.93 10.09
CA ASN A 76 12.01 -8.10 9.55
C ASN A 76 11.62 -9.37 10.29
N ASP A 77 10.56 -9.33 11.08
CA ASP A 77 10.06 -10.47 11.82
C ASP A 77 8.53 -10.54 11.71
N VAL A 78 8.06 -10.82 10.51
CA VAL A 78 6.63 -10.84 10.19
C VAL A 78 5.89 -11.87 11.03
N VAL A 79 6.47 -13.06 11.19
CA VAL A 79 5.79 -14.18 11.86
C VAL A 79 5.44 -13.87 13.31
N ASN A 80 6.28 -13.09 13.98
CA ASN A 80 6.07 -12.73 15.39
C ASN A 80 5.41 -11.37 15.57
N ASP A 81 5.04 -10.68 14.49
CA ASP A 81 4.37 -9.40 14.57
C ASP A 81 2.89 -9.64 14.95
N LYS A 82 2.49 -9.15 16.11
CA LYS A 82 1.14 -9.35 16.65
C LYS A 82 0.04 -8.74 15.78
N ARG A 83 0.38 -7.83 14.89
CA ARG A 83 -0.59 -7.18 14.00
C ARG A 83 -0.84 -7.98 12.74
N ILE A 84 -0.09 -9.05 12.50
CA ILE A 84 -0.33 -9.96 11.38
C ILE A 84 -1.54 -10.83 11.72
N ARG A 85 -2.57 -10.75 10.89
CA ARG A 85 -3.84 -11.43 11.13
C ARG A 85 -3.75 -12.95 11.00
N TYR A 86 -2.89 -13.44 10.11
CA TYR A 86 -2.77 -14.87 9.81
C TYR A 86 -1.31 -15.32 9.93
N PRO A 87 -0.80 -15.50 11.14
CA PRO A 87 0.61 -15.88 11.33
C PRO A 87 0.97 -17.25 10.71
N GLU A 88 0.05 -18.18 10.70
CA GLU A 88 0.30 -19.50 10.10
C GLU A 88 0.49 -19.39 8.58
N TRP A 89 -0.28 -18.51 7.94
CA TRP A 89 -0.11 -18.22 6.54
C TRP A 89 1.26 -17.59 6.28
N ALA A 90 1.68 -16.67 7.12
CA ALA A 90 2.99 -16.02 6.99
C ALA A 90 4.13 -17.04 7.09
N LYS A 91 4.00 -18.01 7.99
CA LYS A 91 4.98 -19.11 8.12
C LYS A 91 5.01 -19.98 6.87
N LYS A 92 3.85 -20.37 6.38
CA LYS A 92 3.72 -21.19 5.18
C LYS A 92 4.35 -20.53 3.98
N GLU A 93 4.14 -19.24 3.83
CA GLU A 93 4.69 -18.43 2.73
C GLU A 93 6.14 -18.04 2.95
N LYS A 94 6.73 -18.38 4.09
CA LYS A 94 8.11 -18.06 4.45
C LYS A 94 8.40 -16.58 4.45
N LEU A 95 7.41 -15.78 4.83
CA LEU A 95 7.55 -14.33 4.86
C LEU A 95 8.46 -13.92 6.01
N GLN A 96 9.42 -13.08 5.72
CA GLN A 96 10.34 -12.54 6.71
C GLN A 96 10.09 -11.06 6.97
N SER A 97 9.92 -10.28 5.93
CA SER A 97 9.83 -8.84 6.07
C SER A 97 8.53 -8.28 5.52
N PHE A 98 8.13 -7.16 6.10
CA PHE A 98 6.99 -6.36 5.68
C PHE A 98 7.41 -4.90 5.68
N ALA A 99 6.99 -4.17 4.68
CA ALA A 99 7.11 -2.72 4.65
C ALA A 99 5.79 -2.13 4.14
N GLY A 100 5.23 -1.22 4.92
CA GLY A 100 4.02 -0.51 4.54
C GLY A 100 4.22 0.99 4.74
N TYR A 101 3.83 1.78 3.74
CA TYR A 101 4.01 3.22 3.76
C TYR A 101 2.68 3.92 3.51
N PRO A 102 2.39 4.99 4.26
CA PRO A 102 1.18 5.75 3.97
C PRO A 102 1.31 6.52 2.66
N LEU A 103 0.23 6.53 1.89
CA LEU A 103 0.10 7.38 0.72
C LEU A 103 -0.72 8.58 1.16
N THR A 104 -0.25 9.78 0.85
CA THR A 104 -0.81 10.99 1.43
C THR A 104 -1.26 12.01 0.39
N HIS A 105 -2.26 12.81 0.78
CA HIS A 105 -2.68 14.00 0.06
C HIS A 105 -2.80 15.10 1.11
N GLY A 106 -1.88 16.07 1.05
CA GLY A 106 -1.74 17.03 2.13
C GLY A 106 -1.39 16.31 3.43
N ASN A 107 -2.17 16.56 4.48
CA ASN A 107 -1.98 15.93 5.78
C ASN A 107 -2.79 14.66 5.99
N LYS A 108 -3.52 14.23 4.96
CA LYS A 108 -4.39 13.06 5.07
C LYS A 108 -3.76 11.84 4.44
N VAL A 109 -3.90 10.70 5.09
CA VAL A 109 -3.58 9.42 4.48
C VAL A 109 -4.73 9.04 3.56
N ILE A 110 -4.41 8.69 2.33
CA ILE A 110 -5.41 8.29 1.31
C ILE A 110 -5.27 6.84 0.92
N GLY A 111 -4.21 6.18 1.35
CA GLY A 111 -3.98 4.79 1.03
C GLY A 111 -2.71 4.27 1.66
N VAL A 112 -2.32 3.08 1.26
CA VAL A 112 -1.13 2.39 1.77
C VAL A 112 -0.46 1.64 0.63
N LEU A 113 0.87 1.79 0.54
CA LEU A 113 1.72 0.91 -0.27
C LEU A 113 2.29 -0.14 0.66
N ALA A 114 2.05 -1.42 0.37
CA ALA A 114 2.51 -2.50 1.22
C ALA A 114 3.22 -3.57 0.42
N MET A 115 4.28 -4.16 0.99
CA MET A 115 4.93 -5.32 0.39
C MET A 115 5.41 -6.30 1.44
N PHE A 116 5.39 -7.57 1.07
CA PHE A 116 5.95 -8.66 1.86
C PHE A 116 7.08 -9.32 1.09
N SER A 117 8.12 -9.73 1.81
CA SER A 117 9.26 -10.41 1.20
C SER A 117 9.69 -11.61 2.05
N THR A 118 10.28 -12.59 1.38
CA THR A 118 10.89 -13.75 2.05
C THR A 118 12.31 -13.43 2.51
N LYS A 119 12.81 -12.23 2.22
CA LYS A 119 14.16 -11.80 2.57
C LYS A 119 14.12 -10.67 3.59
N ARG A 120 15.20 -10.59 4.38
CA ARG A 120 15.40 -9.45 5.26
C ARG A 120 15.65 -8.19 4.44
N MET A 121 15.08 -7.07 4.86
CA MET A 121 15.31 -5.77 4.23
C MET A 121 16.36 -4.98 4.97
N GLN A 122 17.20 -4.25 4.22
CA GLN A 122 18.20 -3.35 4.75
C GLN A 122 17.62 -1.93 4.88
N ALA A 123 18.33 -1.07 5.62
CA ALA A 123 17.90 0.32 5.78
C ALA A 123 17.74 1.04 4.43
N ALA A 124 18.64 0.78 3.49
CA ALA A 124 18.57 1.38 2.16
C ALA A 124 17.30 0.98 1.40
N ASP A 125 16.83 -0.26 1.60
CA ASP A 125 15.59 -0.72 0.96
C ASP A 125 14.40 0.08 1.46
N PHE A 126 14.35 0.35 2.76
CA PHE A 126 13.25 1.13 3.33
C PHE A 126 13.26 2.57 2.84
N GLU A 127 14.44 3.17 2.67
CA GLU A 127 14.54 4.52 2.13
C GLU A 127 14.00 4.60 0.71
N VAL A 128 14.36 3.63 -0.12
CA VAL A 128 13.89 3.59 -1.51
C VAL A 128 12.37 3.40 -1.56
N LEU A 129 11.82 2.55 -0.69
CA LEU A 129 10.38 2.37 -0.61
C LEU A 129 9.67 3.66 -0.21
N GLY A 130 10.28 4.44 0.68
CA GLY A 130 9.75 5.76 1.05
C GLY A 130 9.69 6.69 -0.16
N VAL A 131 10.72 6.67 -1.01
CA VAL A 131 10.73 7.46 -2.24
C VAL A 131 9.60 7.02 -3.18
N PHE A 132 9.39 5.72 -3.34
CA PHE A 132 8.29 5.21 -4.17
C PHE A 132 6.93 5.64 -3.60
N SER A 133 6.74 5.58 -2.29
CA SER A 133 5.46 5.99 -1.70
C SER A 133 5.20 7.47 -1.92
N ASP A 134 6.23 8.31 -1.83
CA ASP A 134 6.11 9.74 -2.12
C ASP A 134 5.74 9.98 -3.58
N GLN A 135 6.35 9.22 -4.49
CA GLN A 135 6.06 9.35 -5.91
C GLN A 135 4.61 8.95 -6.23
N ILE A 136 4.15 7.85 -5.63
CA ILE A 136 2.76 7.42 -5.78
C ILE A 136 1.82 8.49 -5.23
N SER A 137 2.14 9.06 -4.06
CA SER A 137 1.33 10.10 -3.45
C SER A 137 1.19 11.31 -4.37
N LYS A 138 2.28 11.71 -5.03
CA LYS A 138 2.26 12.84 -5.98
C LYS A 138 1.38 12.54 -7.19
N GLU A 139 1.46 11.32 -7.72
CA GLU A 139 0.62 10.93 -8.86
C GLU A 139 -0.86 10.94 -8.48
N LEU A 140 -1.18 10.44 -7.29
CA LEU A 140 -2.56 10.44 -6.79
C LEU A 140 -3.04 11.85 -6.48
N GLU A 141 -2.17 12.74 -6.03
CA GLU A 141 -2.51 14.14 -5.75
C GLU A 141 -3.05 14.83 -7.00
N GLY A 142 -2.44 14.59 -8.15
CA GLY A 142 -2.94 15.13 -9.40
C GLY A 142 -4.38 14.70 -9.69
N LEU A 143 -4.70 13.43 -9.43
CA LEU A 143 -6.04 12.91 -9.60
C LEU A 143 -7.04 13.58 -8.64
N PHE A 144 -6.67 13.72 -7.37
CA PHE A 144 -7.54 14.34 -6.37
C PHE A 144 -7.83 15.80 -6.70
N LYS A 145 -6.84 16.56 -7.16
CA LYS A 145 -7.02 17.94 -7.58
C LYS A 145 -7.99 18.05 -8.76
N ALA A 146 -7.88 17.13 -9.71
CA ALA A 146 -8.78 17.09 -10.87
C ALA A 146 -10.21 16.80 -10.44
N VAL A 147 -10.41 15.84 -9.53
CA VAL A 147 -11.73 15.49 -9.03
C VAL A 147 -12.33 16.67 -8.25
N ASP A 148 -11.56 17.28 -7.37
CA ASP A 148 -12.03 18.45 -6.60
C ASP A 148 -12.46 19.60 -7.51
N PHE A 149 -11.72 19.82 -8.59
CA PHE A 149 -12.08 20.85 -9.57
C PHE A 149 -13.45 20.59 -10.21
N LEU A 150 -13.78 19.30 -10.43
CA LEU A 150 -15.03 18.91 -11.09
C LEU A 150 -16.23 18.81 -10.14
N LEU A 151 -15.99 18.80 -8.83
CA LEU A 151 -17.06 18.67 -7.84
C LEU A 151 -17.69 20.03 -7.54
N PRO A 152 -19.01 20.06 -7.25
CA PRO A 152 -19.65 21.26 -6.70
C PRO A 152 -18.98 21.65 -5.37
N ASP A 153 -18.99 22.93 -5.04
CA ASP A 153 -18.31 23.47 -3.86
C ASP A 153 -18.70 22.74 -2.56
N GLY A 154 -19.97 22.40 -2.41
CA GLY A 154 -20.44 21.71 -1.21
C GLY A 154 -19.96 20.28 -1.07
N LEU A 155 -19.36 19.69 -2.11
CA LEU A 155 -18.89 18.32 -2.12
C LEU A 155 -17.36 18.19 -2.17
N LYS A 156 -16.64 19.29 -2.24
CA LYS A 156 -15.19 19.28 -2.25
C LYS A 156 -14.65 18.89 -0.89
N GLN A 157 -13.57 18.13 -0.89
CA GLN A 157 -12.94 17.64 0.33
C GLN A 157 -11.82 18.54 0.82
#